data_a3126af5e6ae3102a803b0655d888c6f
#
_entry.id   a3126af5e6ae3102a803b0655d888c6f
#
_cell.length_a   1.000
_cell.length_b   1.000
_cell.length_c   1.000
_cell.angle_alpha   90.00
_cell.angle_beta   90.00
_cell.angle_gamma   90.00
#
_symmetry.space_group_name_H-M   'P 1'
#
loop_
_entity.id
_entity.type
_entity.pdbx_description
1 polymer ?
#
loop_
_entity_poly.entity_id
_entity_poly.type
_entity_poly.pdbx_seq_one_letter_code
_entity_poly.pdbx_strand_id
1 'polypeptide(L)'
;MTMLKNPSSKYRAFPVIDLPDRTWPSKTITSAPIWCSSDLRDGNQSLIEPMDATKKLRFWKTLVSVGVKEIEASFPAASQTDFDFVRTLIEDGHIPDDTTIQVLTQGREDLIARTFESLRGAKKAIVHLYNATCPAFRRIVFNQDKDGIKEIAVSAAKLFVKYAAQQPETHWTFEYSPETFSATELEFAKEVCDAVIEVWNPVSYTHLTLPTTERV
;
A
#
# COMPACT_ATOMS: atom_id res chain seq x y z
N MET A 1 -14.37 -27.74 -2.67
CA MET A 1 -14.66 -27.26 -4.04
C MET A 1 -13.34 -27.05 -4.75
N THR A 2 -13.14 -27.66 -5.90
CA THR A 2 -11.95 -27.42 -6.70
C THR A 2 -12.13 -26.11 -7.46
N MET A 3 -11.22 -25.16 -7.25
CA MET A 3 -11.21 -23.92 -8.04
C MET A 3 -10.97 -24.24 -9.52
N LEU A 4 -11.64 -23.54 -10.40
CA LEU A 4 -11.42 -23.67 -11.84
C LEU A 4 -9.99 -23.28 -12.18
N LYS A 5 -9.32 -24.08 -13.02
CA LYS A 5 -7.97 -23.76 -13.50
C LYS A 5 -7.89 -22.46 -14.27
N ASN A 6 -8.96 -22.10 -14.95
CA ASN A 6 -9.10 -20.82 -15.67
C ASN A 6 -10.48 -20.21 -15.39
N PRO A 7 -10.64 -19.45 -14.30
CA PRO A 7 -11.93 -18.85 -13.95
C PRO A 7 -12.43 -17.84 -15.00
N SER A 8 -11.55 -17.20 -15.75
CA SER A 8 -11.93 -16.23 -16.79
C SER A 8 -12.74 -16.85 -17.93
N SER A 9 -12.63 -18.18 -18.14
CA SER A 9 -13.42 -18.88 -19.16
C SER A 9 -14.93 -18.87 -18.90
N LYS A 10 -15.36 -18.54 -17.69
CA LYS A 10 -16.80 -18.36 -17.36
C LYS A 10 -17.40 -17.10 -17.93
N TYR A 11 -16.59 -16.11 -18.22
CA TYR A 11 -17.04 -14.75 -18.52
C TYR A 11 -16.77 -14.42 -19.98
N ARG A 12 -17.67 -13.65 -20.57
CA ARG A 12 -17.46 -13.04 -21.86
C ARG A 12 -17.13 -11.57 -21.64
N ALA A 13 -16.20 -11.05 -22.44
CA ALA A 13 -15.94 -9.62 -22.44
C ALA A 13 -17.23 -8.85 -22.76
N PHE A 14 -17.45 -7.74 -22.05
CA PHE A 14 -18.55 -6.85 -22.37
C PHE A 14 -18.35 -6.27 -23.77
N PRO A 15 -19.43 -6.16 -24.59
CA PRO A 15 -19.31 -5.61 -25.93
C PRO A 15 -18.70 -4.20 -25.89
N VAL A 16 -17.68 -3.98 -26.70
CA VAL A 16 -17.06 -2.64 -26.82
C VAL A 16 -18.06 -1.72 -27.52
N ILE A 17 -18.32 -0.56 -26.92
CA ILE A 17 -19.08 0.49 -27.58
C ILE A 17 -18.11 1.24 -28.49
N ASP A 18 -18.37 1.19 -29.78
CA ASP A 18 -17.55 1.88 -30.77
C ASP A 18 -17.85 3.39 -30.75
N LEU A 19 -16.96 4.11 -30.10
CA LEU A 19 -16.94 5.58 -30.06
C LEU A 19 -15.57 6.05 -30.55
N PRO A 20 -15.43 6.42 -31.81
CA PRO A 20 -14.13 6.68 -32.46
C PRO A 20 -13.33 7.81 -31.82
N ASP A 21 -14.02 8.74 -31.14
CA ASP A 21 -13.40 9.93 -30.53
C ASP A 21 -12.76 9.66 -29.17
N ARG A 22 -12.97 8.48 -28.59
CA ARG A 22 -12.41 8.17 -27.27
C ARG A 22 -11.13 7.38 -27.37
N THR A 23 -10.22 7.65 -26.43
CA THR A 23 -8.87 7.08 -26.44
C THR A 23 -8.70 5.93 -25.44
N TRP A 24 -9.02 6.14 -24.17
CA TRP A 24 -8.79 5.16 -23.12
C TRP A 24 -9.94 4.16 -22.89
N PRO A 25 -11.26 4.49 -23.05
CA PRO A 25 -12.33 3.53 -22.77
C PRO A 25 -12.41 2.37 -23.77
N SER A 26 -11.69 2.45 -24.90
CA SER A 26 -11.58 1.35 -25.87
C SER A 26 -10.51 0.32 -25.50
N LYS A 27 -9.70 0.59 -24.49
CA LYS A 27 -8.70 -0.38 -23.99
C LYS A 27 -9.41 -1.48 -23.21
N THR A 28 -9.04 -2.72 -23.49
CA THR A 28 -9.56 -3.90 -22.79
C THR A 28 -8.52 -4.42 -21.82
N ILE A 29 -8.95 -4.70 -20.58
CA ILE A 29 -8.09 -5.34 -19.60
C ILE A 29 -7.90 -6.80 -20.01
N THR A 30 -6.67 -7.20 -20.26
CA THR A 30 -6.30 -8.56 -20.70
C THR A 30 -5.64 -9.38 -19.59
N SER A 31 -5.25 -8.75 -18.50
CA SER A 31 -4.63 -9.39 -17.35
C SER A 31 -5.40 -9.06 -16.09
N ALA A 32 -5.51 -10.01 -15.17
CA ALA A 32 -6.09 -9.75 -13.85
C ALA A 32 -5.20 -8.74 -13.08
N PRO A 33 -5.80 -7.80 -12.34
CA PRO A 33 -5.03 -6.95 -11.43
C PRO A 33 -4.41 -7.79 -10.30
N ILE A 34 -3.31 -7.30 -9.74
CA ILE A 34 -2.78 -7.86 -8.50
C ILE A 34 -3.68 -7.36 -7.36
N TRP A 35 -4.23 -8.30 -6.59
CA TRP A 35 -5.05 -7.97 -5.44
C TRP A 35 -4.18 -7.78 -4.20
N CYS A 36 -4.33 -6.62 -3.54
CA CYS A 36 -3.82 -6.37 -2.20
C CYS A 36 -4.95 -6.54 -1.18
N SER A 37 -4.75 -7.38 -0.16
CA SER A 37 -5.68 -7.50 0.96
C SER A 37 -5.27 -6.54 2.07
N SER A 38 -6.19 -5.66 2.49
CA SER A 38 -6.05 -4.81 3.67
C SER A 38 -6.83 -5.32 4.88
N ASP A 39 -7.34 -6.53 4.83
CA ASP A 39 -8.19 -7.11 5.89
C ASP A 39 -7.50 -7.16 7.25
N LEU A 40 -6.20 -7.49 7.29
CA LEU A 40 -5.41 -7.62 8.52
C LEU A 40 -5.01 -6.27 9.12
N ARG A 41 -5.04 -5.19 8.34
CA ARG A 41 -4.77 -3.83 8.83
C ARG A 41 -6.06 -3.03 8.97
N ASP A 42 -6.66 -2.58 7.90
CA ASP A 42 -7.84 -1.70 7.90
C ASP A 42 -9.10 -2.46 8.34
N GLY A 43 -9.29 -3.67 7.83
CA GLY A 43 -10.37 -4.55 8.26
C GLY A 43 -10.30 -4.90 9.73
N ASN A 44 -9.11 -5.23 10.25
CA ASN A 44 -8.89 -5.50 11.66
C ASN A 44 -9.14 -4.26 12.54
N GLN A 45 -8.77 -3.09 12.06
CA GLN A 45 -8.95 -1.81 12.77
C GLN A 45 -10.44 -1.48 12.97
N SER A 46 -11.31 -1.94 12.09
CA SER A 46 -12.75 -1.71 12.17
C SER A 46 -13.49 -2.64 13.15
N LEU A 47 -12.83 -3.69 13.66
CA LEU A 47 -13.43 -4.63 14.60
C LEU A 47 -13.57 -4.01 15.98
N ILE A 48 -14.68 -4.30 16.68
CA ILE A 48 -14.88 -3.92 18.09
C ILE A 48 -13.78 -4.53 18.97
N GLU A 49 -13.43 -5.80 18.71
CA GLU A 49 -12.32 -6.50 19.33
C GLU A 49 -11.32 -6.88 18.22
N PRO A 50 -10.22 -6.14 18.07
CA PRO A 50 -9.17 -6.47 17.10
C PRO A 50 -8.63 -7.88 17.29
N MET A 51 -8.21 -8.51 16.20
CA MET A 51 -7.65 -9.86 16.24
C MET A 51 -6.33 -9.89 17.02
N ASP A 52 -6.19 -10.88 17.89
CA ASP A 52 -4.90 -11.24 18.48
C ASP A 52 -3.95 -11.85 17.43
N ALA A 53 -2.68 -12.03 17.81
CA ALA A 53 -1.65 -12.56 16.91
C ALA A 53 -2.01 -13.95 16.34
N THR A 54 -2.68 -14.82 17.12
CA THR A 54 -3.08 -16.17 16.69
C THR A 54 -4.15 -16.09 15.59
N LYS A 55 -5.15 -15.24 15.77
CA LYS A 55 -6.22 -15.03 14.78
C LYS A 55 -5.66 -14.36 13.53
N LYS A 56 -4.79 -13.34 13.69
CA LYS A 56 -4.09 -12.69 12.56
C LYS A 56 -3.29 -13.70 11.75
N LEU A 57 -2.51 -14.57 12.39
CA LEU A 57 -1.71 -15.60 11.71
C LEU A 57 -2.58 -16.63 10.99
N ARG A 58 -3.70 -17.03 11.58
CA ARG A 58 -4.66 -17.92 10.93
C ARG A 58 -5.26 -17.26 9.70
N PHE A 59 -5.60 -15.97 9.79
CA PHE A 59 -6.18 -15.24 8.67
C PHE A 59 -5.14 -14.99 7.57
N TRP A 60 -3.90 -14.63 7.93
CA TRP A 60 -2.78 -14.58 6.99
C TRP A 60 -2.65 -15.85 6.15
N LYS A 61 -2.62 -17.01 6.81
CA LYS A 61 -2.55 -18.31 6.14
C LYS A 61 -3.74 -18.56 5.22
N THR A 62 -4.93 -18.08 5.59
CA THR A 62 -6.12 -18.17 4.74
C THR A 62 -5.95 -17.31 3.48
N LEU A 63 -5.52 -16.04 3.60
CA LEU A 63 -5.27 -15.17 2.47
C LEU A 63 -4.24 -15.76 1.50
N VAL A 64 -3.13 -16.27 2.03
CA VAL A 64 -2.13 -16.98 1.22
C VAL A 64 -2.73 -18.19 0.50
N SER A 65 -3.55 -18.99 1.20
CA SER A 65 -4.16 -20.20 0.63
C SER A 65 -5.17 -19.94 -0.47
N VAL A 66 -5.86 -18.77 -0.45
CA VAL A 66 -6.77 -18.36 -1.51
C VAL A 66 -6.06 -17.67 -2.67
N GLY A 67 -4.75 -17.40 -2.53
CA GLY A 67 -3.91 -16.91 -3.61
C GLY A 67 -3.69 -15.40 -3.66
N VAL A 68 -3.97 -14.67 -2.58
CA VAL A 68 -3.64 -13.24 -2.47
C VAL A 68 -2.12 -13.07 -2.47
N LYS A 69 -1.60 -12.12 -3.26
CA LYS A 69 -0.15 -11.95 -3.49
C LYS A 69 0.44 -10.71 -2.81
N GLU A 70 -0.37 -9.74 -2.46
CA GLU A 70 0.02 -8.58 -1.67
C GLU A 70 -0.91 -8.49 -0.46
N ILE A 71 -0.34 -8.45 0.75
CA ILE A 71 -1.13 -8.48 1.99
C ILE A 71 -0.62 -7.41 2.94
N GLU A 72 -1.48 -6.42 3.22
CA GLU A 72 -1.20 -5.39 4.22
C GLU A 72 -1.45 -5.98 5.62
N ALA A 73 -0.35 -6.33 6.29
CA ALA A 73 -0.37 -7.12 7.52
C ALA A 73 -0.73 -6.28 8.75
N SER A 74 -0.21 -5.04 8.84
CA SER A 74 -0.39 -4.21 10.03
C SER A 74 0.17 -2.79 9.86
N PHE A 75 0.11 -2.02 10.95
CA PHE A 75 0.84 -0.77 11.15
C PHE A 75 1.89 -0.98 12.27
N PRO A 76 3.11 -1.44 11.96
CA PRO A 76 4.08 -1.90 12.96
C PRO A 76 4.49 -0.84 13.98
N ALA A 77 4.47 0.44 13.57
CA ALA A 77 4.81 1.54 14.46
C ALA A 77 3.67 1.96 15.40
N ALA A 78 2.44 1.47 15.19
CA ALA A 78 1.29 1.83 16.02
C ALA A 78 1.27 1.08 17.36
N SER A 79 1.75 -0.17 17.41
CA SER A 79 1.75 -0.99 18.61
C SER A 79 2.85 -2.07 18.59
N GLN A 80 3.23 -2.54 19.78
CA GLN A 80 4.17 -3.65 19.90
C GLN A 80 3.57 -4.94 19.30
N THR A 81 2.28 -5.18 19.50
CA THR A 81 1.58 -6.34 18.92
C THR A 81 1.67 -6.38 17.39
N ASP A 82 1.50 -5.23 16.74
CA ASP A 82 1.60 -5.13 15.29
C ASP A 82 3.05 -5.31 14.81
N PHE A 83 4.01 -4.75 15.53
CA PHE A 83 5.42 -4.96 15.27
C PHE A 83 5.81 -6.44 15.37
N ASP A 84 5.46 -7.09 16.49
CA ASP A 84 5.78 -8.50 16.75
C ASP A 84 5.10 -9.43 15.74
N PHE A 85 3.91 -9.09 15.26
CA PHE A 85 3.24 -9.86 14.22
C PHE A 85 4.02 -9.85 12.91
N VAL A 86 4.52 -8.68 12.48
CA VAL A 86 5.36 -8.60 11.27
C VAL A 86 6.65 -9.40 11.46
N ARG A 87 7.29 -9.32 12.64
CA ARG A 87 8.48 -10.12 12.94
C ARG A 87 8.20 -11.61 12.88
N THR A 88 7.09 -12.06 13.48
CA THR A 88 6.65 -13.47 13.42
C THR A 88 6.49 -13.96 11.99
N LEU A 89 5.85 -13.16 11.12
CA LEU A 89 5.66 -13.53 9.72
C LEU A 89 6.99 -13.73 8.98
N ILE A 90 7.99 -12.92 9.29
CA ILE A 90 9.30 -12.95 8.64
C ILE A 90 10.19 -14.04 9.26
N GLU A 91 10.34 -14.05 10.58
CA GLU A 91 11.28 -14.92 11.30
C GLU A 91 10.86 -16.39 11.27
N ASP A 92 9.55 -16.66 11.35
CA ASP A 92 9.01 -18.03 11.28
C ASP A 92 8.74 -18.49 9.84
N GLY A 93 9.08 -17.68 8.83
CA GLY A 93 8.97 -18.06 7.42
C GLY A 93 7.54 -18.22 6.91
N HIS A 94 6.61 -17.41 7.40
CA HIS A 94 5.21 -17.47 6.99
C HIS A 94 4.90 -16.76 5.68
N ILE A 95 5.87 -16.06 5.07
CA ILE A 95 5.70 -15.32 3.82
C ILE A 95 6.21 -16.17 2.65
N PRO A 96 5.34 -16.69 1.77
CA PRO A 96 5.77 -17.41 0.57
C PRO A 96 6.59 -16.52 -0.38
N ASP A 97 7.44 -17.12 -1.20
CA ASP A 97 8.31 -16.40 -2.15
C ASP A 97 7.53 -15.57 -3.19
N ASP A 98 6.29 -15.95 -3.47
CA ASP A 98 5.40 -15.27 -4.41
C ASP A 98 4.42 -14.30 -3.75
N THR A 99 4.57 -14.06 -2.45
CA THR A 99 3.73 -13.13 -1.67
C THR A 99 4.59 -11.98 -1.16
N THR A 100 4.05 -10.76 -1.20
CA THR A 100 4.69 -9.55 -0.70
C THR A 100 3.94 -9.06 0.54
N ILE A 101 4.68 -8.86 1.64
CA ILE A 101 4.12 -8.22 2.83
C ILE A 101 4.05 -6.71 2.61
N GLN A 102 2.91 -6.11 2.98
CA GLN A 102 2.73 -4.67 3.02
C GLN A 102 2.51 -4.20 4.45
N VAL A 103 3.02 -3.03 4.78
CA VAL A 103 2.82 -2.37 6.07
C VAL A 103 2.61 -0.88 5.90
N LEU A 104 1.81 -0.29 6.81
CA LEU A 104 1.47 1.13 6.80
C LEU A 104 2.41 1.93 7.70
N THR A 105 2.69 3.19 7.33
CA THR A 105 3.35 4.16 8.20
C THR A 105 2.94 5.60 7.90
N GLN A 106 2.97 6.44 8.92
CA GLN A 106 2.82 7.89 8.77
C GLN A 106 4.15 8.56 8.40
N GLY A 107 4.07 9.79 7.88
CA GLY A 107 5.21 10.61 7.47
C GLY A 107 6.02 11.20 8.64
N ARG A 108 6.40 10.41 9.65
CA ARG A 108 7.25 10.78 10.79
C ARG A 108 8.47 9.87 10.85
N GLU A 109 9.64 10.44 11.07
CA GLU A 109 10.91 9.70 11.01
C GLU A 109 10.98 8.54 12.02
N ASP A 110 10.50 8.74 13.26
CA ASP A 110 10.47 7.70 14.29
C ASP A 110 9.59 6.51 13.90
N LEU A 111 8.43 6.77 13.31
CA LEU A 111 7.51 5.73 12.85
C LEU A 111 8.04 5.02 11.61
N ILE A 112 8.63 5.76 10.68
CA ILE A 112 9.26 5.20 9.47
C ILE A 112 10.43 4.29 9.86
N ALA A 113 11.32 4.75 10.74
CA ALA A 113 12.46 3.96 11.22
C ALA A 113 12.00 2.63 11.82
N ARG A 114 11.00 2.67 12.73
CA ARG A 114 10.45 1.47 13.36
C ARG A 114 9.76 0.56 12.35
N THR A 115 9.10 1.10 11.33
CA THR A 115 8.48 0.32 10.25
C THR A 115 9.55 -0.44 9.47
N PHE A 116 10.64 0.21 9.04
CA PHE A 116 11.74 -0.45 8.35
C PHE A 116 12.46 -1.47 9.25
N GLU A 117 12.58 -1.20 10.55
CA GLU A 117 13.09 -2.16 11.53
C GLU A 117 12.24 -3.44 11.57
N SER A 118 10.91 -3.31 11.57
CA SER A 118 10.00 -4.45 11.59
C SER A 118 10.12 -5.36 10.35
N LEU A 119 10.52 -4.79 9.21
CA LEU A 119 10.64 -5.51 7.93
C LEU A 119 12.03 -6.12 7.69
N ARG A 120 12.98 -5.96 8.61
CA ARG A 120 14.33 -6.50 8.44
C ARG A 120 14.31 -8.01 8.15
N GLY A 121 14.95 -8.41 7.06
CA GLY A 121 15.00 -9.80 6.61
C GLY A 121 13.83 -10.23 5.72
N ALA A 122 12.88 -9.35 5.43
CA ALA A 122 11.87 -9.63 4.40
C ALA A 122 12.50 -9.67 3.02
N LYS A 123 12.13 -10.66 2.18
CA LYS A 123 12.61 -10.76 0.79
C LYS A 123 12.01 -9.67 -0.10
N LYS A 124 10.71 -9.40 0.08
CA LYS A 124 9.92 -8.40 -0.64
C LYS A 124 9.01 -7.69 0.33
N ALA A 125 8.96 -6.37 0.27
CA ALA A 125 8.08 -5.59 1.13
C ALA A 125 7.54 -4.35 0.41
N ILE A 126 6.29 -4.03 0.67
CA ILE A 126 5.67 -2.77 0.31
C ILE A 126 5.57 -1.93 1.58
N VAL A 127 6.09 -0.71 1.55
CA VAL A 127 5.91 0.26 2.62
C VAL A 127 4.95 1.33 2.13
N HIS A 128 3.78 1.39 2.78
CA HIS A 128 2.70 2.29 2.44
C HIS A 128 2.77 3.54 3.31
N LEU A 129 3.17 4.66 2.71
CA LEU A 129 3.19 5.98 3.31
C LEU A 129 1.85 6.66 3.14
N TYR A 130 1.35 7.31 4.20
CA TYR A 130 0.20 8.20 4.08
C TYR A 130 0.38 9.47 4.90
N ASN A 131 -0.27 10.54 4.45
CA ASN A 131 -0.55 11.72 5.24
C ASN A 131 -1.83 12.40 4.75
N ALA A 132 -2.58 13.01 5.67
CA ALA A 132 -3.84 13.66 5.31
C ALA A 132 -3.59 14.99 4.57
N THR A 133 -4.36 15.20 3.51
CA THR A 133 -4.16 16.32 2.57
C THR A 133 -5.32 17.29 2.49
N CYS A 134 -6.50 16.97 3.06
CA CYS A 134 -7.68 17.82 2.96
C CYS A 134 -7.55 19.16 3.75
N PRO A 135 -8.30 20.20 3.36
CA PRO A 135 -8.24 21.52 4.00
C PRO A 135 -8.48 21.52 5.51
N ALA A 136 -9.40 20.66 5.99
CA ALA A 136 -9.72 20.57 7.41
C ALA A 136 -8.52 20.05 8.23
N PHE A 137 -7.86 18.98 7.77
CA PHE A 137 -6.69 18.43 8.45
C PHE A 137 -5.49 19.38 8.37
N ARG A 138 -5.26 20.02 7.21
CA ARG A 138 -4.21 21.03 7.08
C ARG A 138 -4.34 22.12 8.15
N ARG A 139 -5.54 22.64 8.33
CA ARG A 139 -5.82 23.74 9.25
C ARG A 139 -5.84 23.30 10.72
N ILE A 140 -6.57 22.22 11.03
CA ILE A 140 -6.90 21.86 12.41
C ILE A 140 -5.86 20.95 13.04
N VAL A 141 -5.34 19.97 12.28
CA VAL A 141 -4.43 18.94 12.81
C VAL A 141 -2.98 19.37 12.65
N PHE A 142 -2.60 19.77 11.44
CA PHE A 142 -1.21 20.09 11.13
C PHE A 142 -0.86 21.55 11.34
N ASN A 143 -1.85 22.45 11.31
CA ASN A 143 -1.64 23.89 11.29
C ASN A 143 -0.64 24.30 10.19
N GLN A 144 -0.82 23.73 8.99
CA GLN A 144 0.03 23.91 7.81
C GLN A 144 -0.78 24.27 6.59
N ASP A 145 -0.15 24.94 5.65
CA ASP A 145 -0.67 25.16 4.30
C ASP A 145 -0.37 23.97 3.37
N LYS A 146 -0.63 24.12 2.08
CA LYS A 146 -0.37 23.11 1.06
C LYS A 146 1.12 22.76 0.97
N ASP A 147 1.99 23.76 1.02
CA ASP A 147 3.43 23.55 0.91
C ASP A 147 3.98 22.78 2.11
N GLY A 148 3.52 23.10 3.32
CA GLY A 148 3.89 22.36 4.53
C GLY A 148 3.44 20.90 4.49
N ILE A 149 2.24 20.61 3.99
CA ILE A 149 1.76 19.22 3.84
C ILE A 149 2.52 18.47 2.75
N LYS A 150 2.84 19.12 1.64
CA LYS A 150 3.69 18.55 0.58
C LYS A 150 5.10 18.23 1.12
N GLU A 151 5.68 19.13 1.91
CA GLU A 151 7.00 18.89 2.51
C GLU A 151 7.00 17.70 3.48
N ILE A 152 5.93 17.46 4.24
CA ILE A 152 5.78 16.25 5.07
C ILE A 152 5.89 14.99 4.20
N ALA A 153 5.16 14.94 3.09
CA ALA A 153 5.18 13.78 2.18
C ALA A 153 6.57 13.58 1.53
N VAL A 154 7.16 14.66 1.03
CA VAL A 154 8.47 14.64 0.36
C VAL A 154 9.59 14.26 1.33
N SER A 155 9.58 14.81 2.55
CA SER A 155 10.58 14.46 3.57
C SER A 155 10.45 12.99 3.99
N ALA A 156 9.23 12.48 4.14
CA ALA A 156 8.98 11.06 4.42
C ALA A 156 9.46 10.17 3.26
N ALA A 157 9.20 10.55 2.02
CA ALA A 157 9.67 9.83 0.84
C ALA A 157 11.21 9.74 0.79
N LYS A 158 11.93 10.80 1.15
CA LYS A 158 13.39 10.80 1.27
C LYS A 158 13.87 9.84 2.36
N LEU A 159 13.17 9.77 3.49
CA LEU A 159 13.47 8.81 4.55
C LEU A 159 13.28 7.36 4.10
N PHE A 160 12.27 7.06 3.30
CA PHE A 160 12.09 5.73 2.72
C PHE A 160 13.30 5.30 1.90
N VAL A 161 13.79 6.15 1.01
CA VAL A 161 15.02 5.89 0.23
C VAL A 161 16.21 5.66 1.15
N LYS A 162 16.38 6.51 2.19
CA LYS A 162 17.45 6.38 3.18
C LYS A 162 17.45 5.04 3.90
N TYR A 163 16.27 4.60 4.39
CA TYR A 163 16.16 3.35 5.16
C TYR A 163 16.21 2.10 4.26
N ALA A 164 15.63 2.15 3.07
CA ALA A 164 15.73 1.07 2.10
C ALA A 164 17.17 0.79 1.69
N ALA A 165 17.99 1.83 1.49
CA ALA A 165 19.40 1.70 1.18
C ALA A 165 20.23 0.99 2.28
N GLN A 166 19.73 0.93 3.52
CA GLN A 166 20.36 0.20 4.63
C GLN A 166 20.05 -1.30 4.64
N GLN A 167 19.12 -1.73 3.80
CA GLN A 167 18.67 -3.13 3.70
C GLN A 167 18.55 -3.52 2.21
N PRO A 168 19.68 -3.58 1.49
CA PRO A 168 19.72 -3.79 0.05
C PRO A 168 19.32 -5.21 -0.38
N GLU A 169 19.21 -6.13 0.55
CA GLU A 169 18.77 -7.51 0.34
C GLU A 169 17.25 -7.63 0.15
N THR A 170 16.48 -6.62 0.55
CA THR A 170 15.02 -6.61 0.41
C THR A 170 14.62 -5.92 -0.90
N HIS A 171 13.72 -6.55 -1.64
CA HIS A 171 13.08 -5.91 -2.79
C HIS A 171 11.98 -4.97 -2.29
N TRP A 172 12.29 -3.67 -2.30
CA TRP A 172 11.39 -2.62 -1.82
C TRP A 172 10.43 -2.15 -2.91
N THR A 173 9.18 -1.99 -2.53
CA THR A 173 8.16 -1.23 -3.27
C THR A 173 7.60 -0.18 -2.33
N PHE A 174 7.37 1.03 -2.83
CA PHE A 174 6.81 2.12 -2.05
C PHE A 174 5.43 2.48 -2.57
N GLU A 175 4.51 2.71 -1.66
CA GLU A 175 3.16 3.16 -1.93
C GLU A 175 2.92 4.48 -1.19
N TYR A 176 2.22 5.43 -1.81
CA TYR A 176 1.82 6.68 -1.19
C TYR A 176 0.33 6.93 -1.36
N SER A 177 -0.35 7.27 -0.26
CA SER A 177 -1.76 7.67 -0.26
C SER A 177 -1.93 9.07 0.32
N PRO A 178 -2.47 10.03 -0.46
CA PRO A 178 -2.97 11.29 0.09
C PRO A 178 -4.27 11.00 0.85
N GLU A 179 -4.18 10.80 2.15
CA GLU A 179 -5.34 10.49 3.00
C GLU A 179 -6.36 11.62 2.96
N THR A 180 -7.65 11.30 3.13
CA THR A 180 -8.78 12.24 2.96
C THR A 180 -8.90 12.80 1.54
N PHE A 181 -8.54 12.01 0.54
CA PHE A 181 -8.50 12.37 -0.88
C PHE A 181 -9.82 12.96 -1.39
N SER A 182 -10.96 12.37 -1.01
CA SER A 182 -12.30 12.83 -1.45
C SER A 182 -12.64 14.27 -1.07
N ALA A 183 -11.94 14.83 -0.07
CA ALA A 183 -12.10 16.23 0.36
C ALA A 183 -10.88 17.10 -0.02
N THR A 184 -9.92 16.57 -0.74
CA THR A 184 -8.71 17.27 -1.19
C THR A 184 -8.94 17.85 -2.58
N GLU A 185 -8.42 19.02 -2.84
CA GLU A 185 -8.43 19.62 -4.17
C GLU A 185 -7.62 18.75 -5.15
N LEU A 186 -8.18 18.44 -6.31
CA LEU A 186 -7.58 17.52 -7.28
C LEU A 186 -6.18 17.95 -7.74
N GLU A 187 -6.01 19.25 -7.98
CA GLU A 187 -4.72 19.83 -8.38
C GLU A 187 -3.66 19.63 -7.28
N PHE A 188 -4.05 19.80 -6.02
CA PHE A 188 -3.14 19.59 -4.90
C PHE A 188 -2.83 18.12 -4.67
N ALA A 189 -3.82 17.24 -4.80
CA ALA A 189 -3.58 15.78 -4.72
C ALA A 189 -2.57 15.34 -5.79
N LYS A 190 -2.73 15.83 -7.03
CA LYS A 190 -1.77 15.56 -8.10
C LYS A 190 -0.37 16.10 -7.76
N GLU A 191 -0.29 17.37 -7.33
CA GLU A 191 0.96 18.03 -6.99
C GLU A 191 1.77 17.27 -5.92
N VAL A 192 1.11 16.85 -4.83
CA VAL A 192 1.80 16.12 -3.76
C VAL A 192 2.24 14.73 -4.21
N CYS A 193 1.42 14.03 -5.00
CA CYS A 193 1.79 12.74 -5.55
C CYS A 193 2.99 12.85 -6.50
N ASP A 194 2.99 13.81 -7.42
CA ASP A 194 4.11 14.04 -8.34
C ASP A 194 5.40 14.33 -7.57
N ALA A 195 5.34 15.16 -6.52
CA ALA A 195 6.50 15.49 -5.70
C ALA A 195 7.08 14.26 -4.96
N VAL A 196 6.23 13.35 -4.48
CA VAL A 196 6.68 12.08 -3.89
C VAL A 196 7.31 11.18 -4.94
N ILE A 197 6.72 11.10 -6.14
CA ILE A 197 7.23 10.32 -7.26
C ILE A 197 8.64 10.79 -7.67
N GLU A 198 8.85 12.09 -7.75
CA GLU A 198 10.17 12.64 -8.09
C GLU A 198 11.27 12.15 -7.13
N VAL A 199 10.95 12.00 -5.84
CA VAL A 199 11.89 11.47 -4.84
C VAL A 199 12.14 9.98 -5.04
N TRP A 200 11.11 9.20 -5.31
CA TRP A 200 11.23 7.74 -5.40
C TRP A 200 11.76 7.24 -6.73
N ASN A 201 11.82 8.07 -7.74
CA ASN A 201 12.22 7.74 -9.10
C ASN A 201 11.50 6.48 -9.65
N PRO A 202 10.44 6.65 -10.44
CA PRO A 202 9.52 5.58 -10.84
C PRO A 202 10.15 4.38 -11.53
N VAL A 203 11.35 4.50 -12.07
CA VAL A 203 12.04 3.40 -12.76
C VAL A 203 12.63 2.38 -11.79
N SER A 204 12.90 2.78 -10.54
CA SER A 204 13.60 1.94 -9.55
C SER A 204 12.71 1.38 -8.45
N TYR A 205 11.60 2.03 -8.08
CA TYR A 205 10.87 1.72 -6.84
C TYR A 205 9.35 1.70 -6.97
N THR A 206 8.76 1.80 -8.18
CA THR A 206 7.35 2.15 -8.25
C THR A 206 6.37 1.03 -8.43
N HIS A 207 5.41 1.05 -7.51
CA HIS A 207 4.01 1.02 -7.86
C HIS A 207 3.35 2.30 -7.32
N LEU A 208 2.99 3.23 -8.22
CA LEU A 208 2.04 4.25 -7.90
C LEU A 208 0.66 3.64 -8.00
N THR A 209 0.10 3.34 -6.87
CA THR A 209 -1.33 3.20 -6.74
C THR A 209 -1.87 4.53 -6.26
N LEU A 210 -2.17 5.41 -7.20
CA LEU A 210 -3.23 6.36 -6.92
C LEU A 210 -4.50 5.53 -6.70
N PRO A 211 -5.33 5.81 -5.69
CA PRO A 211 -6.65 5.20 -5.56
C PRO A 211 -7.58 5.68 -6.66
N THR A 212 -7.09 5.88 -7.86
CA THR A 212 -7.80 6.48 -8.96
C THR A 212 -7.46 5.80 -10.26
N THR A 213 -8.46 5.17 -10.83
CA THR A 213 -8.91 5.27 -12.21
C THR A 213 -7.92 5.07 -13.37
N GLU A 214 -6.62 5.00 -13.20
CA GLU A 214 -5.71 4.74 -14.33
C GLU A 214 -5.33 3.27 -14.50
N ARG A 215 -5.85 2.39 -13.66
CA ARG A 215 -5.73 0.94 -13.83
C ARG A 215 -7.06 0.25 -14.15
N VAL A 216 -7.95 0.96 -14.84
CA VAL A 216 -9.10 0.32 -15.50
C VAL A 216 -8.84 0.23 -16.98
#